data_acb67eb69841959a12dd09a8eda81f23
#
_entry.id   acb67eb69841959a12dd09a8eda81f23
#
_cell.length_a   1.000
_cell.length_b   1.000
_cell.length_c   1.000
_cell.angle_alpha   90.00
_cell.angle_beta   90.00
_cell.angle_gamma   90.00
#
_symmetry.space_group_name_H-M   'P 1'
#
loop_
_entity.id
_entity.type
_entity.pdbx_description
1 polymer ?
#
loop_
_entity_poly.entity_id
_entity_poly.type
_entity_poly.pdbx_seq_one_letter_code
_entity_poly.pdbx_strand_id
1 'polypeptide(L)'
;KRIKNNPNKYKNLLQNKSLGMIFEKQSNRTRLSFDIGMKKIGGNVIELDKKGIGFGKRESDSDMINVLSQYIDCLIIRNNDHLKIKKLSNLNLLPIINGLSDFSHPCQILSDIFTIEEIIGSIYKKNICWVGDINNVLISLIQASKIFEFKLNIASPKEILLNKKSLINKYISKNITFYSNP
;
A
#
# COMPACT_ATOMS: atom_id res chain seq x y z
N LYS A 1 16.31 2.11 -5.08
CA LYS A 1 17.53 1.89 -5.93
C LYS A 1 18.81 1.85 -5.08
N ARG A 2 19.14 2.84 -4.24
CA ARG A 2 20.40 2.88 -3.46
C ARG A 2 20.59 1.64 -2.57
N ILE A 3 19.56 1.21 -1.84
CA ILE A 3 19.62 0.03 -0.96
C ILE A 3 19.82 -1.24 -1.78
N LYS A 4 19.08 -1.41 -2.89
CA LYS A 4 19.19 -2.58 -3.77
C LYS A 4 20.58 -2.72 -4.39
N ASN A 5 21.17 -1.60 -4.81
CA ASN A 5 22.49 -1.59 -5.46
C ASN A 5 23.66 -1.76 -4.46
N ASN A 6 23.46 -1.44 -3.18
CA ASN A 6 24.50 -1.51 -2.16
C ASN A 6 23.97 -2.13 -0.85
N PRO A 7 23.47 -3.38 -0.87
CA PRO A 7 22.79 -3.98 0.28
C PRO A 7 23.65 -4.01 1.54
N ASN A 8 24.96 -4.29 1.41
CA ASN A 8 25.88 -4.35 2.54
C ASN A 8 26.04 -3.01 3.27
N LYS A 9 26.00 -1.89 2.54
CA LYS A 9 26.07 -0.54 3.13
C LYS A 9 24.84 -0.24 4.01
N TYR A 10 23.71 -0.83 3.70
CA TYR A 10 22.42 -0.55 4.34
C TYR A 10 21.93 -1.68 5.24
N LYS A 11 22.76 -2.71 5.53
CA LYS A 11 22.38 -3.86 6.35
C LYS A 11 21.93 -3.52 7.77
N ASN A 12 22.26 -2.36 8.29
CA ASN A 12 21.90 -1.88 9.63
C ASN A 12 21.01 -0.61 9.58
N LEU A 13 20.41 -0.28 8.42
CA LEU A 13 19.61 0.94 8.24
C LEU A 13 18.45 1.06 9.22
N LEU A 14 17.81 -0.06 9.55
CA LEU A 14 16.71 -0.15 10.50
C LEU A 14 17.10 -0.95 11.76
N GLN A 15 18.35 -0.91 12.15
CA GLN A 15 18.80 -1.53 13.40
C GLN A 15 17.98 -0.99 14.59
N ASN A 16 17.55 -1.89 15.47
CA ASN A 16 16.68 -1.59 16.62
C ASN A 16 15.27 -1.11 16.26
N LYS A 17 14.85 -1.22 14.98
CA LYS A 17 13.49 -0.92 14.56
C LYS A 17 12.66 -2.18 14.41
N SER A 18 11.42 -2.14 14.88
CA SER A 18 10.48 -3.25 14.86
C SER A 18 9.25 -2.93 14.02
N LEU A 19 8.94 -3.80 13.06
CA LEU A 19 7.73 -3.75 12.25
C LEU A 19 6.73 -4.78 12.76
N GLY A 20 5.58 -4.32 13.23
CA GLY A 20 4.43 -5.20 13.47
C GLY A 20 3.70 -5.52 12.17
N MET A 21 3.22 -6.75 12.01
CA MET A 21 2.46 -7.17 10.83
C MET A 21 1.15 -7.83 11.25
N ILE A 22 0.03 -7.30 10.78
CA ILE A 22 -1.32 -7.87 10.94
C ILE A 22 -1.89 -8.19 9.56
N PHE A 23 -2.07 -9.47 9.27
CA PHE A 23 -2.66 -9.95 8.02
C PHE A 23 -3.96 -10.69 8.29
N GLU A 24 -5.10 -10.05 8.09
CA GLU A 24 -6.42 -10.68 8.26
C GLU A 24 -6.79 -11.64 7.14
N LYS A 25 -6.14 -11.52 5.98
CA LYS A 25 -6.20 -12.49 4.88
C LYS A 25 -4.81 -13.03 4.58
N GLN A 26 -4.76 -14.29 4.17
CA GLN A 26 -3.52 -14.92 3.74
C GLN A 26 -2.85 -14.10 2.63
N SER A 27 -1.58 -13.85 2.80
CA SER A 27 -0.76 -13.10 1.86
C SER A 27 0.69 -13.53 1.96
N ASN A 28 1.08 -14.51 1.17
CA ASN A 28 2.47 -14.99 1.19
C ASN A 28 3.44 -13.94 0.63
N ARG A 29 3.14 -13.37 -0.54
CA ARG A 29 4.06 -12.41 -1.21
C ARG A 29 4.31 -11.15 -0.40
N THR A 30 3.27 -10.46 0.03
CA THR A 30 3.40 -9.21 0.79
C THR A 30 4.06 -9.46 2.14
N ARG A 31 3.62 -10.50 2.87
CA ARG A 31 4.19 -10.88 4.15
C ARG A 31 5.69 -11.17 4.06
N LEU A 32 6.08 -12.06 3.15
CA LEU A 32 7.49 -12.41 2.96
C LEU A 32 8.33 -11.22 2.48
N SER A 33 7.80 -10.34 1.63
CA SER A 33 8.54 -9.17 1.16
C SER A 33 8.86 -8.20 2.30
N PHE A 34 7.93 -7.95 3.21
CA PHE A 34 8.17 -7.11 4.38
C PHE A 34 9.09 -7.81 5.39
N ASP A 35 8.85 -9.07 5.71
CA ASP A 35 9.67 -9.84 6.67
C ASP A 35 11.13 -9.90 6.22
N ILE A 36 11.38 -10.39 5.00
CA ILE A 36 12.73 -10.51 4.47
C ILE A 36 13.36 -9.13 4.21
N GLY A 37 12.57 -8.17 3.73
CA GLY A 37 13.05 -6.80 3.50
C GLY A 37 13.55 -6.14 4.77
N MET A 38 12.79 -6.19 5.85
CA MET A 38 13.16 -5.66 7.16
C MET A 38 14.45 -6.32 7.69
N LYS A 39 14.52 -7.65 7.67
CA LYS A 39 15.69 -8.41 8.14
C LYS A 39 16.96 -8.08 7.35
N LYS A 40 16.85 -7.89 6.02
CA LYS A 40 18.00 -7.53 5.17
C LYS A 40 18.60 -6.15 5.48
N ILE A 41 17.84 -5.27 6.09
CA ILE A 41 18.29 -3.91 6.46
C ILE A 41 18.41 -3.70 7.97
N GLY A 42 18.44 -4.83 8.73
CA GLY A 42 18.76 -4.84 10.17
C GLY A 42 17.56 -4.63 11.09
N GLY A 43 16.34 -4.57 10.58
CA GLY A 43 15.12 -4.44 11.38
C GLY A 43 14.55 -5.78 11.85
N ASN A 44 13.69 -5.72 12.85
CA ASN A 44 12.95 -6.85 13.39
C ASN A 44 11.52 -6.88 12.84
N VAL A 45 10.91 -8.07 12.80
CA VAL A 45 9.53 -8.26 12.40
C VAL A 45 8.80 -9.04 13.46
N ILE A 46 7.62 -8.57 13.86
CA ILE A 46 6.72 -9.21 14.80
C ILE A 46 5.42 -9.50 14.07
N GLU A 47 5.16 -10.77 13.82
CA GLU A 47 3.88 -11.20 13.25
C GLU A 47 2.84 -11.28 14.37
N LEU A 48 1.78 -10.52 14.23
CA LEU A 48 0.73 -10.37 15.20
C LEU A 48 -0.49 -11.18 14.75
N ASP A 49 -0.80 -12.27 15.47
CA ASP A 49 -1.97 -13.09 15.16
C ASP A 49 -3.27 -12.34 15.48
N LYS A 50 -4.16 -12.27 14.50
CA LYS A 50 -5.51 -11.70 14.66
C LYS A 50 -6.28 -12.29 15.85
N LYS A 51 -6.15 -13.60 16.08
CA LYS A 51 -6.84 -14.29 17.18
C LYS A 51 -6.24 -13.94 18.54
N GLY A 52 -4.91 -13.82 18.59
CA GLY A 52 -4.17 -13.51 19.83
C GLY A 52 -4.36 -12.07 20.30
N ILE A 53 -4.41 -11.11 19.36
CA ILE A 53 -4.53 -9.68 19.69
C ILE A 53 -5.98 -9.30 20.01
N GLY A 54 -6.99 -10.11 19.58
CA GLY A 54 -8.39 -9.82 19.90
C GLY A 54 -8.96 -8.57 19.26
N PHE A 55 -8.47 -8.19 18.06
CA PHE A 55 -8.87 -7.02 17.29
C PHE A 55 -10.39 -6.78 17.35
N GLY A 56 -10.82 -5.75 18.11
CA GLY A 56 -12.24 -5.39 18.27
C GLY A 56 -13.07 -6.35 19.14
N LYS A 57 -12.44 -7.29 19.87
CA LYS A 57 -13.16 -8.26 20.73
C LYS A 57 -12.85 -8.15 22.21
N ARG A 58 -11.61 -7.88 22.62
CA ARG A 58 -11.18 -7.78 24.01
C ARG A 58 -10.94 -6.35 24.43
N GLU A 59 -10.38 -5.54 23.54
CA GLU A 59 -10.02 -4.15 23.78
C GLU A 59 -10.50 -3.29 22.61
N SER A 60 -10.61 -1.98 22.82
CA SER A 60 -10.88 -1.07 21.71
C SER A 60 -9.69 -1.06 20.75
N ASP A 61 -9.96 -0.85 19.46
CA ASP A 61 -8.90 -0.73 18.44
C ASP A 61 -7.88 0.37 18.80
N SER A 62 -8.32 1.43 19.50
CA SER A 62 -7.45 2.53 19.96
C SER A 62 -6.51 2.11 21.08
N ASP A 63 -7.01 1.36 22.07
CA ASP A 63 -6.20 0.90 23.20
C ASP A 63 -5.13 -0.07 22.70
N MET A 64 -5.50 -0.97 21.79
CA MET A 64 -4.56 -1.88 21.18
C MET A 64 -3.44 -1.14 20.41
N ILE A 65 -3.76 -0.14 19.57
CA ILE A 65 -2.74 0.64 18.87
C ILE A 65 -1.85 1.41 19.86
N ASN A 66 -2.42 1.93 20.96
CA ASN A 66 -1.67 2.59 22.01
C ASN A 66 -0.66 1.63 22.68
N VAL A 67 -1.10 0.43 23.01
CA VAL A 67 -0.21 -0.61 23.56
C VAL A 67 0.87 -0.99 22.55
N LEU A 68 0.52 -1.26 21.30
CA LEU A 68 1.48 -1.63 20.27
C LEU A 68 2.51 -0.53 20.01
N SER A 69 2.14 0.74 20.10
CA SER A 69 3.06 1.87 19.92
C SER A 69 4.20 1.91 20.94
N GLN A 70 4.09 1.21 22.06
CA GLN A 70 5.16 1.09 23.06
C GLN A 70 6.21 0.03 22.68
N TYR A 71 5.89 -0.88 21.76
CA TYR A 71 6.73 -2.04 21.43
C TYR A 71 7.26 -2.05 19.99
N ILE A 72 6.54 -1.39 19.05
CA ILE A 72 6.90 -1.40 17.63
C ILE A 72 6.95 0.03 17.06
N ASP A 73 7.79 0.23 16.06
CA ASP A 73 7.99 1.53 15.42
C ASP A 73 7.03 1.78 14.24
N CYS A 74 6.49 0.72 13.66
CA CYS A 74 5.58 0.80 12.52
C CYS A 74 4.68 -0.44 12.47
N LEU A 75 3.48 -0.30 11.93
CA LEU A 75 2.54 -1.40 11.77
C LEU A 75 2.09 -1.51 10.32
N ILE A 76 2.21 -2.69 9.72
CA ILE A 76 1.53 -3.00 8.46
C ILE A 76 0.23 -3.74 8.74
N ILE A 77 -0.86 -3.26 8.15
CA ILE A 77 -2.19 -3.87 8.26
C ILE A 77 -2.69 -4.25 6.87
N ARG A 78 -3.09 -5.51 6.71
CA ARG A 78 -3.87 -5.98 5.57
C ARG A 78 -5.26 -6.38 6.04
N ASN A 79 -6.24 -5.54 5.73
CA ASN A 79 -7.65 -5.70 6.11
C ASN A 79 -8.53 -5.18 4.98
N ASN A 80 -9.63 -5.86 4.68
CA ASN A 80 -10.56 -5.38 3.66
C ASN A 80 -11.19 -4.03 4.03
N ASP A 81 -11.51 -3.81 5.30
CA ASP A 81 -12.11 -2.57 5.76
C ASP A 81 -11.09 -1.41 5.74
N HIS A 82 -11.14 -0.63 4.65
CA HIS A 82 -10.28 0.55 4.49
C HIS A 82 -10.55 1.62 5.54
N LEU A 83 -11.81 1.81 5.92
CA LEU A 83 -12.18 2.82 6.91
C LEU A 83 -11.60 2.49 8.29
N LYS A 84 -11.54 1.21 8.65
CA LYS A 84 -10.86 0.75 9.85
C LYS A 84 -9.38 1.11 9.84
N ILE A 85 -8.66 0.80 8.75
CA ILE A 85 -7.24 1.16 8.62
C ILE A 85 -7.06 2.68 8.76
N LYS A 86 -7.91 3.47 8.10
CA LYS A 86 -7.88 4.93 8.17
C LYS A 86 -8.16 5.44 9.59
N LYS A 87 -9.15 4.88 10.29
CA LYS A 87 -9.47 5.22 11.68
C LYS A 87 -8.27 5.00 12.59
N LEU A 88 -7.61 3.85 12.48
CA LEU A 88 -6.42 3.53 13.26
C LEU A 88 -5.26 4.49 12.95
N SER A 89 -5.02 4.78 11.67
CA SER A 89 -3.98 5.71 11.24
C SER A 89 -4.21 7.13 11.78
N ASN A 90 -5.46 7.58 11.85
CA ASN A 90 -5.81 8.92 12.35
C ASN A 90 -5.58 9.11 13.86
N LEU A 91 -5.34 8.04 14.62
CA LEU A 91 -4.94 8.14 16.02
C LEU A 91 -3.54 8.76 16.18
N ASN A 92 -2.71 8.72 15.14
CA ASN A 92 -1.34 9.26 15.12
C ASN A 92 -0.42 8.74 16.24
N LEU A 93 -0.72 7.55 16.78
CA LEU A 93 0.07 6.91 17.83
C LEU A 93 1.22 6.07 17.26
N LEU A 94 1.02 5.52 16.05
CA LEU A 94 1.93 4.60 15.39
C LEU A 94 1.81 4.77 13.87
N PRO A 95 2.91 4.89 13.13
CA PRO A 95 2.88 4.86 11.66
C PRO A 95 2.24 3.56 11.14
N ILE A 96 1.25 3.69 10.26
CA ILE A 96 0.53 2.55 9.68
C ILE A 96 0.73 2.48 8.18
N ILE A 97 1.15 1.31 7.70
CA ILE A 97 1.25 0.98 6.28
C ILE A 97 0.02 0.16 5.88
N ASN A 98 -0.72 0.62 4.88
CA ASN A 98 -1.78 -0.18 4.27
C ASN A 98 -1.16 -1.28 3.39
N GLY A 99 -1.15 -2.52 3.87
CA GLY A 99 -0.68 -3.70 3.14
C GLY A 99 -1.61 -4.15 2.01
N LEU A 100 -2.87 -3.83 2.10
CA LEU A 100 -3.98 -3.91 1.13
C LEU A 100 -5.30 -3.69 1.87
N SER A 101 -6.22 -2.98 1.22
CA SER A 101 -7.63 -2.91 1.61
C SER A 101 -8.53 -3.13 0.38
N ASP A 102 -9.84 -3.17 0.58
CA ASP A 102 -10.83 -3.21 -0.50
C ASP A 102 -10.76 -1.96 -1.40
N PHE A 103 -10.32 -0.83 -0.85
CA PHE A 103 -10.22 0.45 -1.54
C PHE A 103 -8.87 0.69 -2.21
N SER A 104 -7.75 0.25 -1.63
CA SER A 104 -6.42 0.59 -2.16
C SER A 104 -5.35 -0.49 -1.88
N HIS A 105 -4.34 -0.54 -2.75
CA HIS A 105 -3.17 -1.42 -2.64
C HIS A 105 -1.86 -0.65 -2.93
N PRO A 106 -1.45 0.28 -2.07
CA PRO A 106 -0.31 1.15 -2.33
C PRO A 106 1.02 0.39 -2.47
N CYS A 107 1.21 -0.70 -1.73
CA CYS A 107 2.42 -1.53 -1.82
C CYS A 107 2.63 -2.12 -3.22
N GLN A 108 1.54 -2.55 -3.90
CA GLN A 108 1.62 -3.04 -5.27
C GLN A 108 2.09 -1.93 -6.22
N ILE A 109 1.46 -0.78 -6.15
CA ILE A 109 1.77 0.33 -7.07
C ILE A 109 3.18 0.88 -6.86
N LEU A 110 3.66 0.97 -5.62
CA LEU A 110 5.05 1.37 -5.38
C LEU A 110 6.04 0.36 -5.97
N SER A 111 5.74 -0.94 -5.92
CA SER A 111 6.55 -1.98 -6.56
C SER A 111 6.52 -1.86 -8.08
N ASP A 112 5.34 -1.61 -8.67
CA ASP A 112 5.18 -1.45 -10.11
C ASP A 112 5.95 -0.23 -10.63
N ILE A 113 5.80 0.93 -9.96
CA ILE A 113 6.53 2.16 -10.28
C ILE A 113 8.04 1.93 -10.16
N PHE A 114 8.48 1.27 -9.09
CA PHE A 114 9.89 0.97 -8.90
C PHE A 114 10.44 0.11 -10.04
N THR A 115 9.68 -0.92 -10.46
CA THR A 115 10.06 -1.80 -11.58
C THR A 115 10.11 -1.04 -12.91
N ILE A 116 9.11 -0.21 -13.19
CA ILE A 116 9.08 0.66 -14.37
C ILE A 116 10.33 1.56 -14.39
N GLU A 117 10.63 2.21 -13.27
CA GLU A 117 11.78 3.10 -13.18
C GLU A 117 13.13 2.38 -13.25
N GLU A 118 13.21 1.10 -12.89
CA GLU A 118 14.42 0.30 -13.09
C GLU A 118 14.69 0.04 -14.57
N ILE A 119 13.61 -0.17 -15.36
CA ILE A 119 13.72 -0.59 -16.77
C ILE A 119 13.84 0.60 -17.72
N ILE A 120 12.97 1.60 -17.55
CA ILE A 120 12.84 2.72 -18.51
C ILE A 120 13.22 4.10 -17.93
N GLY A 121 13.73 4.14 -16.68
CA GLY A 121 14.05 5.39 -16.00
C GLY A 121 12.83 6.06 -15.38
N SER A 122 12.94 7.35 -15.01
CA SER A 122 11.89 8.08 -14.30
C SER A 122 10.53 7.95 -14.94
N ILE A 123 9.50 7.67 -14.12
CA ILE A 123 8.10 7.64 -14.54
C ILE A 123 7.51 9.05 -14.77
N TYR A 124 8.17 10.09 -14.29
CA TYR A 124 7.75 11.49 -14.43
C TYR A 124 7.39 11.84 -15.86
N LYS A 125 6.20 12.42 -16.07
CA LYS A 125 5.62 12.78 -17.38
C LYS A 125 5.46 11.63 -18.39
N LYS A 126 5.66 10.37 -18.01
CA LYS A 126 5.39 9.22 -18.89
C LYS A 126 3.89 9.01 -19.07
N ASN A 127 3.54 8.31 -20.15
CA ASN A 127 2.17 7.85 -20.38
C ASN A 127 2.06 6.40 -19.94
N ILE A 128 1.21 6.14 -18.96
CA ILE A 128 0.90 4.79 -18.47
C ILE A 128 -0.51 4.44 -18.89
N CYS A 129 -0.73 3.22 -19.32
CA CYS A 129 -2.04 2.71 -19.68
C CYS A 129 -2.47 1.61 -18.71
N TRP A 130 -3.70 1.70 -18.27
CA TRP A 130 -4.40 0.64 -17.55
C TRP A 130 -5.52 0.09 -18.42
N VAL A 131 -5.56 -1.21 -18.61
CA VAL A 131 -6.64 -1.90 -19.33
C VAL A 131 -7.27 -2.93 -18.40
N GLY A 132 -8.53 -2.76 -18.07
CA GLY A 132 -9.25 -3.69 -17.19
C GLY A 132 -10.26 -3.04 -16.26
N ASP A 133 -10.60 -3.74 -15.17
CA ASP A 133 -11.60 -3.32 -14.19
C ASP A 133 -11.12 -2.14 -13.32
N ILE A 134 -12.10 -1.42 -12.76
CA ILE A 134 -11.86 -0.35 -11.78
C ILE A 134 -11.85 -0.95 -10.37
N ASN A 135 -10.68 -1.35 -9.93
CA ASN A 135 -10.45 -2.02 -8.65
C ASN A 135 -9.51 -1.22 -7.72
N ASN A 136 -9.21 -1.77 -6.56
CA ASN A 136 -8.37 -1.15 -5.54
C ASN A 136 -6.91 -0.89 -6.02
N VAL A 137 -6.40 -1.68 -6.96
CA VAL A 137 -5.06 -1.46 -7.55
C VAL A 137 -5.09 -0.22 -8.44
N LEU A 138 -6.11 -0.10 -9.32
CA LEU A 138 -6.29 1.10 -10.14
C LEU A 138 -6.47 2.36 -9.30
N ILE A 139 -7.24 2.31 -8.21
CA ILE A 139 -7.39 3.47 -7.31
C ILE A 139 -6.03 3.94 -6.78
N SER A 140 -5.18 3.00 -6.39
CA SER A 140 -3.81 3.35 -5.95
C SER A 140 -2.94 3.88 -7.08
N LEU A 141 -3.10 3.38 -8.30
CA LEU A 141 -2.38 3.89 -9.48
C LEU A 141 -2.83 5.33 -9.81
N ILE A 142 -4.12 5.63 -9.70
CA ILE A 142 -4.68 6.98 -9.83
C ILE A 142 -4.09 7.93 -8.78
N GLN A 143 -4.00 7.50 -7.53
CA GLN A 143 -3.37 8.29 -6.46
C GLN A 143 -1.88 8.53 -6.76
N ALA A 144 -1.18 7.51 -7.19
CA ALA A 144 0.23 7.58 -7.56
C ALA A 144 0.48 8.50 -8.76
N SER A 145 -0.41 8.54 -9.76
CA SER A 145 -0.26 9.42 -10.93
C SER A 145 -0.21 10.89 -10.56
N LYS A 146 -0.88 11.28 -9.46
CA LYS A 146 -0.84 12.65 -8.93
C LYS A 146 0.46 12.95 -8.19
N ILE A 147 1.01 11.96 -7.47
CA ILE A 147 2.23 12.11 -6.66
C ILE A 147 3.48 12.09 -7.54
N PHE A 148 3.51 11.17 -8.50
CA PHE A 148 4.66 10.96 -9.40
C PHE A 148 4.54 11.71 -10.73
N GLU A 149 3.46 12.46 -10.93
CA GLU A 149 3.20 13.33 -12.07
C GLU A 149 3.32 12.65 -13.44
N PHE A 150 2.79 11.42 -13.59
CA PHE A 150 2.66 10.75 -14.86
C PHE A 150 1.22 10.83 -15.38
N LYS A 151 1.05 10.68 -16.70
CA LYS A 151 -0.27 10.61 -17.34
C LYS A 151 -0.80 9.18 -17.26
N LEU A 152 -2.08 9.03 -16.93
CA LEU A 152 -2.75 7.74 -16.80
C LEU A 152 -3.96 7.68 -17.75
N ASN A 153 -3.88 6.78 -18.72
CA ASN A 153 -4.97 6.44 -19.62
C ASN A 153 -5.63 5.15 -19.11
N ILE A 154 -6.93 5.19 -18.87
CA ILE A 154 -7.67 4.07 -18.30
C ILE A 154 -8.70 3.59 -19.31
N ALA A 155 -8.52 2.40 -19.85
CA ALA A 155 -9.49 1.73 -20.71
C ALA A 155 -10.23 0.67 -19.91
N SER A 156 -11.56 0.79 -19.84
CA SER A 156 -12.45 -0.13 -19.12
C SER A 156 -13.78 -0.27 -19.87
N PRO A 157 -14.43 -1.43 -19.82
CA PRO A 157 -15.72 -1.62 -20.46
C PRO A 157 -16.74 -0.54 -20.06
N LYS A 158 -17.56 -0.11 -21.04
CA LYS A 158 -18.54 0.96 -20.86
C LYS A 158 -19.47 0.73 -19.65
N GLU A 159 -19.87 -0.50 -19.42
CA GLU A 159 -20.73 -0.88 -18.29
C GLU A 159 -20.04 -0.63 -16.94
N ILE A 160 -18.76 -0.97 -16.83
CA ILE A 160 -17.95 -0.73 -15.61
C ILE A 160 -17.79 0.76 -15.38
N LEU A 161 -17.52 1.54 -16.44
CA LEU A 161 -17.39 3.01 -16.34
C LEU A 161 -18.70 3.64 -15.86
N LEU A 162 -19.85 3.18 -16.35
CA LEU A 162 -21.16 3.68 -15.92
C LEU A 162 -21.46 3.31 -14.45
N ASN A 163 -21.23 2.06 -14.07
CA ASN A 163 -21.46 1.60 -12.70
C ASN A 163 -20.54 2.26 -11.66
N LYS A 164 -19.35 2.72 -12.07
CA LYS A 164 -18.36 3.39 -11.20
C LYS A 164 -18.28 4.90 -11.40
N LYS A 165 -19.25 5.51 -12.10
CA LYS A 165 -19.23 6.92 -12.50
C LYS A 165 -19.00 7.88 -11.33
N SER A 166 -19.65 7.67 -10.18
CA SER A 166 -19.46 8.51 -8.98
C SER A 166 -18.03 8.45 -8.42
N LEU A 167 -17.42 7.27 -8.47
CA LEU A 167 -16.04 7.06 -8.06
C LEU A 167 -15.08 7.71 -9.06
N ILE A 168 -15.31 7.50 -10.36
CA ILE A 168 -14.51 8.09 -11.45
C ILE A 168 -14.47 9.61 -11.34
N ASN A 169 -15.63 10.25 -11.15
CA ASN A 169 -15.74 11.71 -11.05
C ASN A 169 -14.87 12.32 -9.94
N LYS A 170 -14.60 11.59 -8.85
CA LYS A 170 -13.71 12.03 -7.77
C LYS A 170 -12.23 12.10 -8.21
N TYR A 171 -11.88 11.37 -9.25
CA TYR A 171 -10.49 11.20 -9.69
C TYR A 171 -10.17 11.83 -11.04
N ILE A 172 -11.17 12.35 -11.76
CA ILE A 172 -10.92 13.08 -13.02
C ILE A 172 -9.96 14.23 -12.74
N SER A 173 -8.91 14.30 -13.52
CA SER A 173 -7.92 15.37 -13.50
C SER A 173 -7.26 15.50 -14.87
N LYS A 174 -6.51 16.59 -15.09
CA LYS A 174 -5.77 16.81 -16.36
C LYS A 174 -4.81 15.69 -16.74
N ASN A 175 -4.42 14.86 -15.80
CA ASN A 175 -3.46 13.77 -16.01
C ASN A 175 -4.14 12.40 -16.19
N ILE A 176 -5.48 12.31 -16.09
CA ILE A 176 -6.22 11.05 -16.12
C ILE A 176 -7.30 11.11 -17.17
N THR A 177 -7.28 10.17 -18.12
CA THR A 177 -8.28 10.05 -19.18
C THR A 177 -8.90 8.66 -19.16
N PHE A 178 -10.22 8.59 -19.32
CA PHE A 178 -10.97 7.34 -19.36
C PHE A 178 -11.47 7.05 -20.78
N TYR A 179 -11.35 5.80 -21.18
CA TYR A 179 -11.79 5.28 -22.47
C TYR A 179 -12.67 4.06 -22.28
N SER A 180 -13.69 3.90 -23.12
CA SER A 180 -14.56 2.71 -23.15
C SER A 180 -13.99 1.60 -24.03
N ASN A 181 -12.95 1.88 -24.79
CA ASN A 181 -12.23 0.97 -25.68
C ASN A 181 -10.73 1.23 -25.55
N PRO A 182 -9.89 0.18 -25.46
CA PRO A 182 -8.44 0.32 -25.38
C PRO A 182 -7.83 0.80 -26.71
#